data_b48203dea19a749730e13972773f6c5c
#
_entry.id   b48203dea19a749730e13972773f6c5c
#
_cell.length_a   1.000
_cell.length_b   1.000
_cell.length_c   1.000
_cell.angle_alpha   90.00
_cell.angle_beta   90.00
_cell.angle_gamma   90.00
#
_symmetry.space_group_name_H-M   'P 1'
#
loop_
_entity.id
_entity.type
_entity.pdbx_description
1 polymer ?
#
loop_
_entity_poly.entity_id
_entity_poly.type
_entity_poly.pdbx_seq_one_letter_code
_entity_poly.pdbx_strand_id
1 'polypeptide(L)'
;YRYAAEHGLETEVVEMAMPVGAKTTLAYDYIRVLLLGLSNPYQLPQNECRHVQRFLYHWGAKAALRDNLEVPHPAGHFLIDLTTDSPPVPFPRDVQFQPDQGLRLLDAVELLRTIQFFIKRLQQGDSARTLSIGLDCLDTMCLEMLQRMQRSWGLVPRRQYSRIQRGGPAFVCAGIPALHFFASGQKPFAPPVMESPHDMSDDRFILPAHIEEDISREVNQDEDFIALDEPAEKTSPSPAAETADITITSSGIFRVDRWQIKDAAPKGLQLVRHGNARTYVRVGDVIGIQQMEEVGRWSAGVVRWMKSPHADHLEMGVELLAFGAAPVAVAPVRPASEREYQPALLLPAVEVLRRP
;
A
#
# COMPACT_ATOMS: atom_id res chain seq x y z
N TYR A 1 -1.34 -26.19 15.47
CA TYR A 1 -1.52 -25.62 16.80
C TYR A 1 -2.71 -26.25 17.54
N ARG A 2 -3.91 -26.34 16.92
CA ARG A 2 -5.11 -26.92 17.53
C ARG A 2 -4.82 -28.28 18.18
N TYR A 3 -4.24 -29.23 17.46
CA TYR A 3 -3.86 -30.55 17.97
C TYR A 3 -2.97 -30.44 19.23
N ALA A 4 -1.96 -29.56 19.18
CA ALA A 4 -1.06 -29.36 20.32
C ALA A 4 -1.78 -28.75 21.53
N ALA A 5 -2.68 -27.79 21.31
CA ALA A 5 -3.48 -27.20 22.37
C ALA A 5 -4.42 -28.22 23.04
N GLU A 6 -5.08 -29.09 22.24
CA GLU A 6 -5.94 -30.17 22.74
C GLU A 6 -5.17 -31.23 23.56
N HIS A 7 -3.85 -31.34 23.37
CA HIS A 7 -2.98 -32.32 24.04
C HIS A 7 -2.00 -31.69 25.04
N GLY A 8 -2.08 -30.38 25.29
CA GLY A 8 -1.22 -29.67 26.25
C GLY A 8 0.25 -29.53 25.80
N LEU A 9 0.52 -29.68 24.50
CA LEU A 9 1.87 -29.64 23.93
C LEU A 9 2.29 -28.23 23.49
N GLU A 10 1.41 -27.25 23.52
CA GLU A 10 1.65 -25.88 23.03
C GLU A 10 2.71 -25.13 23.84
N THR A 11 2.94 -25.53 25.10
CA THR A 11 3.93 -24.93 25.99
C THR A 11 5.24 -25.69 26.05
N GLU A 12 5.34 -26.83 25.36
CA GLU A 12 6.60 -27.58 25.31
C GLU A 12 7.68 -26.75 24.60
N VAL A 13 8.88 -26.76 25.19
CA VAL A 13 10.04 -26.09 24.66
C VAL A 13 10.68 -26.95 23.55
N VAL A 14 10.74 -26.40 22.35
CA VAL A 14 11.36 -27.02 21.20
C VAL A 14 12.59 -26.22 20.74
N GLU A 15 13.59 -26.91 20.22
CA GLU A 15 14.77 -26.26 19.63
C GLU A 15 14.46 -25.87 18.19
N MET A 16 14.76 -24.62 17.86
CA MET A 16 14.54 -24.11 16.52
C MET A 16 15.67 -24.51 15.57
N ALA A 17 15.31 -24.82 14.34
CA ALA A 17 16.29 -25.06 13.28
C ALA A 17 17.01 -23.75 12.87
N MET A 18 16.36 -22.60 13.00
CA MET A 18 16.91 -21.28 12.65
C MET A 18 16.34 -20.18 13.56
N PRO A 19 17.17 -19.41 14.30
CA PRO A 19 18.61 -19.62 14.48
C PRO A 19 18.91 -20.89 15.29
N VAL A 20 19.99 -21.59 14.93
CA VAL A 20 20.36 -22.85 15.55
C VAL A 20 20.57 -22.69 17.06
N GLY A 21 19.98 -23.57 17.84
CA GLY A 21 20.09 -23.58 19.30
C GLY A 21 19.11 -22.64 20.02
N ALA A 22 18.31 -21.85 19.34
CA ALA A 22 17.26 -21.05 19.97
C ALA A 22 16.12 -21.95 20.43
N LYS A 23 15.60 -21.67 21.63
CA LYS A 23 14.46 -22.38 22.20
C LYS A 23 13.19 -21.55 22.05
N THR A 24 12.10 -22.21 21.70
CA THR A 24 10.76 -21.61 21.56
C THR A 24 9.70 -22.57 22.05
N THR A 25 8.46 -22.12 22.11
CA THR A 25 7.29 -22.98 22.29
C THR A 25 6.40 -22.91 21.06
N LEU A 26 5.59 -23.93 20.82
CA LEU A 26 4.67 -23.94 19.71
C LEU A 26 3.65 -22.77 19.79
N ALA A 27 3.19 -22.44 21.00
CA ALA A 27 2.32 -21.29 21.24
C ALA A 27 2.99 -19.98 20.80
N TYR A 28 4.26 -19.81 21.14
CA TYR A 28 5.01 -18.60 20.79
C TYR A 28 5.23 -18.47 19.28
N ASP A 29 5.57 -19.58 18.62
CA ASP A 29 5.75 -19.59 17.16
C ASP A 29 4.42 -19.33 16.45
N TYR A 30 3.32 -19.88 16.96
CA TYR A 30 1.99 -19.63 16.42
C TYR A 30 1.60 -18.15 16.55
N ILE A 31 1.81 -17.53 17.72
CA ILE A 31 1.60 -16.08 17.92
C ILE A 31 2.38 -15.26 16.89
N ARG A 32 3.65 -15.59 16.62
CA ARG A 32 4.48 -14.87 15.63
C ARG A 32 3.90 -14.99 14.22
N VAL A 33 3.43 -16.17 13.83
CA VAL A 33 2.79 -16.39 12.53
C VAL A 33 1.51 -15.57 12.41
N LEU A 34 0.65 -15.56 13.43
CA LEU A 34 -0.57 -14.79 13.45
C LEU A 34 -0.32 -13.29 13.35
N LEU A 35 0.62 -12.75 14.14
CA LEU A 35 1.00 -11.34 14.11
C LEU A 35 1.64 -10.95 12.77
N LEU A 36 2.46 -11.82 12.18
CA LEU A 36 2.99 -11.57 10.84
C LEU A 36 1.86 -11.52 9.80
N GLY A 37 0.90 -12.41 9.85
CA GLY A 37 -0.29 -12.38 9.01
C GLY A 37 -1.08 -11.07 9.17
N LEU A 38 -1.31 -10.63 10.41
CA LEU A 38 -1.96 -9.36 10.73
C LEU A 38 -1.17 -8.12 10.26
N SER A 39 0.15 -8.23 10.05
CA SER A 39 0.96 -7.15 9.49
C SER A 39 0.66 -6.85 8.03
N ASN A 40 -0.23 -7.61 7.39
CA ASN A 40 -0.54 -7.52 5.96
C ASN A 40 0.72 -7.60 5.08
N PRO A 41 1.40 -8.75 4.98
CA PRO A 41 2.68 -8.87 4.28
C PRO A 41 2.68 -8.34 2.84
N TYR A 42 1.52 -8.40 2.18
CA TYR A 42 1.32 -7.87 0.83
C TYR A 42 1.32 -6.34 0.73
N GLN A 43 1.21 -5.64 1.87
CA GLN A 43 1.25 -4.17 1.97
C GLN A 43 2.61 -3.66 2.43
N LEU A 44 3.52 -4.55 2.83
CA LEU A 44 4.83 -4.17 3.31
C LEU A 44 5.76 -3.83 2.13
N PRO A 45 6.56 -2.77 2.25
CA PRO A 45 7.65 -2.49 1.32
C PRO A 45 8.61 -3.67 1.19
N GLN A 46 9.39 -3.67 0.12
CA GLN A 46 10.36 -4.73 -0.14
C GLN A 46 11.33 -4.89 1.06
N ASN A 47 11.56 -6.15 1.47
CA ASN A 47 12.37 -6.57 2.62
C ASN A 47 11.79 -6.23 4.01
N GLU A 48 10.74 -5.44 4.13
CA GLU A 48 10.18 -5.07 5.44
C GLU A 48 9.57 -6.28 6.17
N CYS A 49 9.04 -7.25 5.45
CA CYS A 49 8.54 -8.50 6.04
C CYS A 49 9.61 -9.21 6.89
N ARG A 50 10.88 -9.21 6.44
CA ARG A 50 12.01 -9.75 7.20
C ARG A 50 12.26 -8.96 8.49
N HIS A 51 12.14 -7.63 8.45
CA HIS A 51 12.29 -6.80 9.63
C HIS A 51 11.16 -7.03 10.64
N VAL A 52 9.90 -7.18 10.17
CA VAL A 52 8.76 -7.54 11.02
C VAL A 52 8.98 -8.91 11.67
N GLN A 53 9.42 -9.93 10.92
CA GLN A 53 9.76 -11.24 11.49
C GLN A 53 10.83 -11.14 12.58
N ARG A 54 11.91 -10.37 12.34
CA ARG A 54 12.98 -10.16 13.29
C ARG A 54 12.49 -9.42 14.55
N PHE A 55 11.65 -8.40 14.39
CA PHE A 55 11.01 -7.73 15.51
C PHE A 55 10.15 -8.69 16.34
N LEU A 56 9.33 -9.50 15.71
CA LEU A 56 8.49 -10.49 16.38
C LEU A 56 9.33 -11.58 17.10
N TYR A 57 10.50 -11.90 16.57
CA TYR A 57 11.42 -12.80 17.25
C TYR A 57 11.88 -12.24 18.61
N HIS A 58 12.15 -10.95 18.70
CA HIS A 58 12.58 -10.31 19.96
C HIS A 58 11.41 -9.95 20.87
N TRP A 59 10.31 -9.49 20.32
CA TRP A 59 9.23 -8.84 21.08
C TRP A 59 7.89 -9.57 21.05
N GLY A 60 7.74 -10.59 20.22
CA GLY A 60 6.47 -11.33 20.06
C GLY A 60 5.97 -11.98 21.35
N ALA A 61 6.87 -12.30 22.31
CA ALA A 61 6.50 -12.79 23.64
C ALA A 61 5.69 -11.79 24.50
N LYS A 62 5.58 -10.54 24.05
CA LYS A 62 4.69 -9.54 24.64
C LYS A 62 3.23 -9.70 24.24
N ALA A 63 2.91 -10.58 23.29
CA ALA A 63 1.56 -10.99 22.97
C ALA A 63 1.25 -12.35 23.58
N ALA A 64 -0.03 -12.62 23.83
CA ALA A 64 -0.46 -13.85 24.46
C ALA A 64 -1.72 -14.42 23.79
N LEU A 65 -1.89 -15.74 23.83
CA LEU A 65 -3.14 -16.42 23.52
C LEU A 65 -3.88 -16.67 24.82
N ARG A 66 -5.18 -16.37 24.85
CA ARG A 66 -6.03 -16.53 26.01
C ARG A 66 -7.31 -17.31 25.65
N ASP A 67 -7.78 -18.10 26.58
CA ASP A 67 -9.08 -18.82 26.48
C ASP A 67 -10.25 -17.90 26.87
N ASN A 68 -10.00 -16.97 27.79
CA ASN A 68 -11.00 -15.98 28.18
C ASN A 68 -11.18 -14.92 27.09
N LEU A 69 -12.39 -14.81 26.59
CA LEU A 69 -12.79 -13.87 25.53
C LEU A 69 -13.35 -12.55 26.09
N GLU A 70 -13.26 -12.30 27.38
CA GLU A 70 -13.65 -11.02 27.98
C GLU A 70 -12.57 -9.98 27.79
N VAL A 71 -12.88 -8.90 27.08
CA VAL A 71 -11.95 -7.80 26.83
C VAL A 71 -12.58 -6.46 27.16
N PRO A 72 -11.88 -5.58 27.89
CA PRO A 72 -12.41 -4.25 28.25
C PRO A 72 -12.45 -3.32 27.02
N HIS A 73 -11.59 -3.54 26.05
CA HIS A 73 -11.46 -2.72 24.84
C HIS A 73 -10.99 -3.55 23.66
N PRO A 74 -11.60 -3.40 22.47
CA PRO A 74 -11.29 -4.24 21.30
C PRO A 74 -9.90 -3.95 20.65
N ALA A 75 -9.30 -2.81 20.91
CA ALA A 75 -7.99 -2.48 20.29
C ALA A 75 -6.89 -3.42 20.79
N GLY A 76 -6.15 -3.98 19.86
CA GLY A 76 -5.07 -4.92 20.16
C GLY A 76 -5.53 -6.34 20.49
N HIS A 77 -6.83 -6.61 20.31
CA HIS A 77 -7.41 -7.92 20.53
C HIS A 77 -7.98 -8.49 19.22
N PHE A 78 -7.68 -9.75 18.97
CA PHE A 78 -8.11 -10.46 17.77
C PHE A 78 -8.69 -11.83 18.15
N LEU A 79 -9.76 -12.21 17.46
CA LEU A 79 -10.37 -13.50 17.59
C LEU A 79 -9.73 -14.48 16.62
N ILE A 80 -9.42 -15.67 17.11
CA ILE A 80 -8.87 -16.78 16.34
C ILE A 80 -9.85 -17.94 16.46
N ASP A 81 -10.24 -18.50 15.31
CA ASP A 81 -11.01 -19.72 15.23
C ASP A 81 -10.06 -20.89 14.90
N LEU A 82 -9.80 -21.73 15.90
CA LEU A 82 -8.94 -22.91 15.74
C LEU A 82 -9.59 -24.04 14.93
N THR A 83 -10.87 -23.92 14.61
CA THR A 83 -11.57 -24.91 13.78
C THR A 83 -11.37 -24.67 12.29
N THR A 84 -10.89 -23.49 11.92
CA THR A 84 -10.65 -23.07 10.55
C THR A 84 -9.18 -22.65 10.33
N ASP A 85 -8.72 -22.67 9.09
CA ASP A 85 -7.41 -22.12 8.70
C ASP A 85 -7.57 -20.66 8.23
N SER A 86 -8.24 -19.86 9.08
CA SER A 86 -8.53 -18.46 8.80
C SER A 86 -7.57 -17.54 9.56
N PRO A 87 -7.22 -16.37 8.98
CA PRO A 87 -6.42 -15.37 9.70
C PRO A 87 -7.21 -14.80 10.88
N PRO A 88 -6.52 -14.29 11.93
CA PRO A 88 -7.18 -13.60 13.03
C PRO A 88 -8.05 -12.46 12.53
N VAL A 89 -9.22 -12.29 13.16
CA VAL A 89 -10.13 -11.17 12.87
C VAL A 89 -10.15 -10.18 14.04
N PRO A 90 -10.31 -8.87 13.78
CA PRO A 90 -10.45 -7.89 14.85
C PRO A 90 -11.58 -8.28 15.79
N PHE A 91 -11.35 -8.16 17.11
CA PHE A 91 -12.34 -8.53 18.11
C PHE A 91 -13.63 -7.72 17.92
N PRO A 92 -14.79 -8.36 17.73
CA PRO A 92 -16.06 -7.68 17.53
C PRO A 92 -16.54 -7.02 18.84
N ARG A 93 -17.22 -5.88 18.73
CA ARG A 93 -17.62 -5.08 19.90
C ARG A 93 -18.87 -5.59 20.62
N ASP A 94 -19.76 -6.23 19.88
CA ASP A 94 -21.15 -6.48 20.33
C ASP A 94 -21.55 -7.95 20.19
N VAL A 95 -20.59 -8.87 20.32
CA VAL A 95 -20.86 -10.30 20.19
C VAL A 95 -20.59 -11.00 21.52
N GLN A 96 -21.58 -11.73 22.01
CA GLN A 96 -21.40 -12.67 23.12
C GLN A 96 -20.94 -14.01 22.56
N PHE A 97 -19.80 -14.49 23.02
CA PHE A 97 -19.27 -15.79 22.63
C PHE A 97 -19.70 -16.84 23.64
N GLN A 98 -20.08 -18.01 23.13
CA GLN A 98 -20.29 -19.18 23.99
C GLN A 98 -18.93 -19.81 24.30
N PRO A 99 -18.72 -20.27 25.55
CA PRO A 99 -17.54 -21.07 25.88
C PRO A 99 -17.51 -22.33 25.01
N ASP A 100 -16.30 -22.77 24.65
CA ASP A 100 -16.04 -24.06 24.01
C ASP A 100 -16.20 -24.17 22.48
N GLN A 101 -16.15 -23.07 21.76
CA GLN A 101 -16.24 -23.09 20.29
C GLN A 101 -14.88 -23.22 19.57
N GLY A 102 -13.80 -23.60 20.24
CA GLY A 102 -12.44 -23.60 19.63
C GLY A 102 -11.92 -22.19 19.35
N LEU A 103 -12.52 -21.18 19.97
CA LEU A 103 -12.10 -19.79 19.83
C LEU A 103 -10.99 -19.45 20.82
N ARG A 104 -10.07 -18.59 20.41
CA ARG A 104 -9.00 -18.04 21.25
C ARG A 104 -8.89 -16.54 21.03
N LEU A 105 -8.44 -15.85 22.08
CA LEU A 105 -8.12 -14.43 22.03
C LEU A 105 -6.63 -14.24 21.84
N LEU A 106 -6.20 -13.56 20.77
CA LEU A 106 -4.87 -13.03 20.65
C LEU A 106 -4.84 -11.63 21.27
N ASP A 107 -4.15 -11.50 22.40
CA ASP A 107 -3.93 -10.23 23.11
C ASP A 107 -2.56 -9.66 22.73
N ALA A 108 -2.54 -8.57 21.97
CA ALA A 108 -1.36 -7.87 21.54
C ALA A 108 -1.16 -6.51 22.26
N VAL A 109 -1.93 -6.22 23.30
CA VAL A 109 -1.93 -4.90 23.96
C VAL A 109 -0.56 -4.53 24.51
N GLU A 110 0.13 -5.48 25.18
CA GLU A 110 1.45 -5.21 25.76
C GLU A 110 2.53 -5.03 24.67
N LEU A 111 2.40 -5.74 23.57
CA LEU A 111 3.25 -5.56 22.39
C LEU A 111 3.02 -4.17 21.77
N LEU A 112 1.79 -3.71 21.67
CA LEU A 112 1.44 -2.37 21.17
C LEU A 112 1.98 -1.26 22.09
N ARG A 113 1.94 -1.43 23.40
CA ARG A 113 2.56 -0.49 24.35
C ARG A 113 4.07 -0.39 24.10
N THR A 114 4.72 -1.52 23.86
CA THR A 114 6.16 -1.57 23.54
C THR A 114 6.46 -0.85 22.23
N ILE A 115 5.64 -1.04 21.19
CA ILE A 115 5.75 -0.32 19.93
C ILE A 115 5.56 1.18 20.11
N GLN A 116 4.55 1.61 20.86
CA GLN A 116 4.31 3.03 21.17
C GLN A 116 5.49 3.67 21.90
N PHE A 117 6.07 2.95 22.83
CA PHE A 117 7.29 3.40 23.51
C PHE A 117 8.43 3.63 22.52
N PHE A 118 8.72 2.68 21.63
CA PHE A 118 9.77 2.82 20.62
C PHE A 118 9.50 3.95 19.63
N ILE A 119 8.27 4.08 19.13
CA ILE A 119 7.87 5.18 18.25
C ILE A 119 8.17 6.53 18.91
N LYS A 120 7.72 6.72 20.16
CA LYS A 120 7.94 7.97 20.92
C LYS A 120 9.42 8.28 21.09
N ARG A 121 10.25 7.31 21.42
CA ARG A 121 11.69 7.48 21.62
C ARG A 121 12.41 7.82 20.32
N LEU A 122 12.10 7.13 19.21
CA LEU A 122 12.65 7.43 17.88
C LEU A 122 12.26 8.85 17.42
N GLN A 123 11.03 9.29 17.68
CA GLN A 123 10.59 10.65 17.37
C GLN A 123 11.31 11.72 18.22
N GLN A 124 11.81 11.35 19.40
CA GLN A 124 12.63 12.21 20.26
C GLN A 124 14.12 12.24 19.88
N GLY A 125 14.52 11.49 18.85
CA GLY A 125 15.88 11.45 18.32
C GLY A 125 16.77 10.32 18.85
N ASP A 126 16.21 9.38 19.61
CA ASP A 126 16.96 8.17 19.96
C ASP A 126 17.15 7.29 18.73
N SER A 127 18.25 6.53 18.68
CA SER A 127 18.48 5.58 17.59
C SER A 127 17.86 4.20 17.87
N ALA A 128 17.46 3.49 16.84
CA ALA A 128 16.95 2.13 16.93
C ALA A 128 17.97 1.18 17.60
N ARG A 129 19.25 1.43 17.38
CA ARG A 129 20.35 0.67 17.99
C ARG A 129 20.45 0.90 19.49
N THR A 130 20.38 2.16 19.94
CA THR A 130 20.40 2.52 21.37
C THR A 130 19.21 1.93 22.12
N LEU A 131 18.05 1.89 21.48
CA LEU A 131 16.82 1.30 22.02
C LEU A 131 16.82 -0.23 21.99
N SER A 132 17.82 -0.86 21.39
CA SER A 132 17.90 -2.33 21.24
C SER A 132 16.62 -2.93 20.63
N ILE A 133 16.06 -2.28 19.63
CA ILE A 133 14.83 -2.72 18.98
C ILE A 133 15.01 -4.10 18.30
N GLY A 134 16.26 -4.49 18.05
CA GLY A 134 16.59 -5.77 17.40
C GLY A 134 16.56 -5.71 15.88
N LEU A 135 16.64 -4.52 15.29
CA LEU A 135 16.58 -4.27 13.86
C LEU A 135 17.84 -3.58 13.35
N ASP A 136 18.32 -4.01 12.20
CA ASP A 136 19.41 -3.37 11.46
C ASP A 136 18.81 -2.52 10.33
N CYS A 137 18.04 -1.49 10.68
CA CYS A 137 17.48 -0.56 9.71
C CYS A 137 17.80 0.90 10.11
N LEU A 138 17.71 1.80 9.14
CA LEU A 138 17.80 3.23 9.41
C LEU A 138 16.65 3.65 10.36
N ASP A 139 16.89 4.59 11.25
CA ASP A 139 15.93 5.01 12.27
C ASP A 139 14.57 5.43 11.67
N THR A 140 14.60 6.11 10.52
CA THR A 140 13.39 6.49 9.77
C THR A 140 12.61 5.27 9.27
N MET A 141 13.28 4.27 8.72
CA MET A 141 12.65 3.02 8.25
C MET A 141 12.08 2.21 9.42
N CYS A 142 12.82 2.15 10.53
CA CYS A 142 12.34 1.50 11.75
C CYS A 142 11.08 2.20 12.29
N LEU A 143 11.06 3.53 12.32
CA LEU A 143 9.92 4.33 12.75
C LEU A 143 8.69 4.07 11.89
N GLU A 144 8.83 4.12 10.57
CA GLU A 144 7.72 3.86 9.63
C GLU A 144 7.18 2.44 9.75
N MET A 145 8.05 1.44 9.88
CA MET A 145 7.65 0.05 10.09
C MET A 145 6.86 -0.11 11.40
N LEU A 146 7.36 0.45 12.52
CA LEU A 146 6.67 0.39 13.81
C LEU A 146 5.30 1.07 13.75
N GLN A 147 5.17 2.19 13.05
CA GLN A 147 3.89 2.87 12.83
C GLN A 147 2.92 2.03 11.99
N ARG A 148 3.43 1.28 11.00
CA ARG A 148 2.59 0.33 10.22
C ARG A 148 2.10 -0.80 11.10
N MET A 149 2.97 -1.41 11.90
CA MET A 149 2.58 -2.47 12.84
C MET A 149 1.59 -1.97 13.89
N GLN A 150 1.79 -0.76 14.44
CA GLN A 150 0.84 -0.15 15.38
C GLN A 150 -0.57 -0.03 14.78
N ARG A 151 -0.66 0.36 13.52
CA ARG A 151 -1.94 0.45 12.80
C ARG A 151 -2.56 -0.92 12.51
N SER A 152 -1.74 -1.89 12.12
CA SER A 152 -2.22 -3.23 11.75
C SER A 152 -2.64 -4.05 12.97
N TRP A 153 -1.93 -3.91 14.09
CA TRP A 153 -2.21 -4.66 15.33
C TRP A 153 -3.05 -3.87 16.34
N GLY A 154 -3.38 -2.61 16.05
CA GLY A 154 -4.26 -1.78 16.87
C GLY A 154 -5.73 -1.85 16.45
N LEU A 155 -6.28 -0.69 16.13
CA LEU A 155 -7.63 -0.59 15.55
C LEU A 155 -7.53 -0.70 14.03
N VAL A 156 -8.02 -1.80 13.48
CA VAL A 156 -8.08 -1.99 12.03
C VAL A 156 -9.13 -1.03 11.45
N PRO A 157 -8.74 -0.14 10.53
CA PRO A 157 -9.68 0.78 9.90
C PRO A 157 -10.75 0.01 9.13
N ARG A 158 -12.01 0.38 9.31
CA ARG A 158 -13.10 -0.15 8.48
C ARG A 158 -13.00 0.45 7.08
N ARG A 159 -13.32 -0.35 6.07
CA ARG A 159 -13.44 0.13 4.69
C ARG A 159 -14.51 1.22 4.62
N GLN A 160 -14.16 2.35 4.02
CA GLN A 160 -15.07 3.49 3.88
C GLN A 160 -15.97 3.38 2.64
N TYR A 161 -15.54 2.64 1.62
CA TYR A 161 -16.22 2.54 0.34
C TYR A 161 -16.42 1.08 -0.07
N SER A 162 -17.57 0.80 -0.66
CA SER A 162 -17.82 -0.45 -1.38
C SER A 162 -17.01 -0.47 -2.68
N ARG A 163 -16.70 -1.65 -3.17
CA ARG A 163 -16.05 -1.84 -4.46
C ARG A 163 -17.09 -2.24 -5.49
N ILE A 164 -16.96 -1.68 -6.67
CA ILE A 164 -17.78 -2.04 -7.83
C ILE A 164 -16.88 -2.87 -8.74
N GLN A 165 -17.38 -4.02 -9.19
CA GLN A 165 -16.68 -4.79 -10.21
C GLN A 165 -16.74 -3.98 -11.51
N ARG A 166 -15.59 -3.52 -11.95
CA ARG A 166 -15.43 -2.76 -13.20
C ARG A 166 -14.32 -3.44 -13.99
N GLY A 167 -14.68 -4.07 -15.09
CA GLY A 167 -13.71 -4.65 -16.02
C GLY A 167 -13.19 -3.58 -16.98
N GLY A 168 -11.99 -3.79 -17.50
CA GLY A 168 -11.43 -2.95 -18.56
C GLY A 168 -9.91 -2.97 -18.56
N PRO A 169 -9.27 -2.79 -19.71
CA PRO A 169 -7.83 -2.69 -19.79
C PRO A 169 -7.34 -1.32 -19.31
N ALA A 170 -6.17 -1.32 -18.68
CA ALA A 170 -5.47 -0.12 -18.22
C ALA A 170 -3.99 -0.21 -18.59
N PHE A 171 -3.39 0.91 -18.91
CA PHE A 171 -1.95 1.07 -19.06
C PHE A 171 -1.34 1.59 -17.78
N VAL A 172 -0.20 1.03 -17.38
CA VAL A 172 0.48 1.41 -16.13
C VAL A 172 1.94 1.71 -16.41
N CYS A 173 2.40 2.87 -15.98
CA CYS A 173 3.83 3.23 -15.94
C CYS A 173 4.30 3.46 -14.51
N ALA A 174 5.58 3.24 -14.23
CA ALA A 174 6.15 3.34 -12.90
C ALA A 174 7.05 4.57 -12.74
N GLY A 175 6.83 5.31 -11.64
CA GLY A 175 7.63 6.47 -11.25
C GLY A 175 7.20 7.80 -11.87
N ILE A 176 7.52 8.88 -11.16
CA ILE A 176 7.18 10.25 -11.58
C ILE A 176 7.75 10.60 -12.96
N PRO A 177 9.01 10.25 -13.31
CA PRO A 177 9.54 10.59 -14.64
C PRO A 177 8.79 9.92 -15.79
N ALA A 178 8.38 8.65 -15.63
CA ALA A 178 7.60 7.95 -16.63
C ALA A 178 6.20 8.56 -16.76
N LEU A 179 5.53 8.80 -15.63
CA LEU A 179 4.20 9.43 -15.64
C LEU A 179 4.25 10.82 -16.27
N HIS A 180 5.26 11.64 -15.93
CA HIS A 180 5.47 12.95 -16.56
C HIS A 180 5.62 12.82 -18.08
N PHE A 181 6.45 11.89 -18.55
CA PHE A 181 6.66 11.65 -19.98
C PHE A 181 5.37 11.29 -20.71
N PHE A 182 4.61 10.33 -20.17
CA PHE A 182 3.36 9.90 -20.80
C PHE A 182 2.26 10.97 -20.71
N ALA A 183 2.16 11.67 -19.58
CA ALA A 183 1.20 12.75 -19.39
C ALA A 183 1.48 13.98 -20.27
N SER A 184 2.76 14.22 -20.63
CA SER A 184 3.14 15.28 -21.58
C SER A 184 2.97 14.89 -23.08
N GLY A 185 2.27 13.78 -23.37
CA GLY A 185 2.09 13.28 -24.72
C GLY A 185 3.35 12.67 -25.31
N GLN A 186 4.11 11.95 -24.50
CA GLN A 186 5.36 11.26 -24.85
C GLN A 186 6.49 12.24 -25.26
N LYS A 187 6.47 13.46 -24.72
CA LYS A 187 7.52 14.43 -24.95
C LYS A 187 8.61 14.30 -23.87
N PRO A 188 9.89 14.24 -24.26
CA PRO A 188 10.99 14.31 -23.31
C PRO A 188 10.91 15.57 -22.45
N PHE A 189 11.26 15.45 -21.18
CA PHE A 189 11.33 16.60 -20.30
C PHE A 189 12.36 17.61 -20.84
N ALA A 190 11.92 18.85 -21.03
CA ALA A 190 12.77 19.98 -21.36
C ALA A 190 12.56 21.08 -20.32
N PRO A 191 13.64 21.65 -19.75
CA PRO A 191 13.53 22.80 -18.86
C PRO A 191 12.85 23.97 -19.59
N PRO A 192 12.02 24.78 -18.89
CA PRO A 192 11.42 25.97 -19.51
C PRO A 192 12.51 26.95 -19.95
N VAL A 193 12.42 27.43 -21.20
CA VAL A 193 13.30 28.46 -21.73
C VAL A 193 12.83 29.81 -21.22
N MET A 194 13.60 30.45 -20.38
CA MET A 194 13.28 31.78 -19.86
C MET A 194 13.61 32.84 -20.92
N GLU A 195 12.64 33.44 -21.55
CA GLU A 195 12.83 34.41 -22.65
C GLU A 195 13.25 35.81 -22.20
N SER A 196 13.16 36.19 -20.91
CA SER A 196 13.64 37.51 -20.43
C SER A 196 13.68 37.63 -18.90
N PRO A 197 14.61 38.47 -18.34
CA PRO A 197 14.68 38.74 -16.90
C PRO A 197 13.51 39.58 -16.35
N HIS A 198 12.63 40.10 -17.21
CA HIS A 198 11.55 41.01 -16.81
C HIS A 198 10.25 40.32 -16.29
N ASP A 199 10.09 39.05 -16.51
CA ASP A 199 8.88 38.31 -16.13
C ASP A 199 8.87 37.80 -14.67
N MET A 200 9.82 38.23 -13.86
CA MET A 200 10.10 37.67 -12.53
C MET A 200 9.40 38.41 -11.37
N SER A 201 8.43 39.31 -11.65
CA SER A 201 7.78 40.07 -10.57
C SER A 201 6.44 39.49 -10.07
N ASP A 202 5.98 38.40 -10.63
CA ASP A 202 4.74 37.77 -10.21
C ASP A 202 5.00 36.32 -9.76
N ASP A 203 4.93 36.06 -8.45
CA ASP A 203 4.97 34.72 -7.84
C ASP A 203 3.72 33.88 -8.17
N ARG A 204 3.11 34.10 -9.33
CA ARG A 204 1.93 33.38 -9.77
C ARG A 204 2.29 32.06 -10.41
N PHE A 205 1.70 31.02 -9.90
CA PHE A 205 1.65 29.70 -10.55
C PHE A 205 0.88 29.86 -11.87
N ILE A 206 1.58 29.87 -13.01
CA ILE A 206 0.93 29.86 -14.31
C ILE A 206 0.54 28.43 -14.64
N LEU A 207 -0.74 28.10 -14.42
CA LEU A 207 -1.31 26.84 -14.89
C LEU A 207 -1.51 26.92 -16.40
N PRO A 208 -1.15 25.87 -17.17
CA PRO A 208 -1.56 25.78 -18.56
C PRO A 208 -3.12 25.87 -18.67
N ALA A 209 -3.62 26.65 -19.61
CA ALA A 209 -5.05 26.96 -19.75
C ALA A 209 -5.98 25.71 -19.83
N HIS A 210 -5.45 24.60 -20.38
CA HIS A 210 -6.20 23.34 -20.45
C HIS A 210 -6.42 22.64 -19.10
N ILE A 211 -5.67 23.00 -18.05
CA ILE A 211 -5.85 22.44 -16.70
C ILE A 211 -7.03 23.09 -15.98
N GLU A 212 -7.29 24.38 -16.24
CA GLU A 212 -8.44 25.08 -15.66
C GLU A 212 -9.77 24.53 -16.17
N GLU A 213 -9.83 24.13 -17.45
CA GLU A 213 -11.03 23.50 -18.03
C GLU A 213 -11.30 22.11 -17.46
N ASP A 214 -10.23 21.30 -17.23
CA ASP A 214 -10.37 19.95 -16.66
C ASP A 214 -10.78 20.01 -15.18
N ILE A 215 -10.23 20.93 -14.40
CA ILE A 215 -10.61 21.13 -12.99
C ILE A 215 -12.07 21.57 -12.87
N SER A 216 -12.52 22.45 -13.78
CA SER A 216 -13.90 22.95 -13.78
C SER A 216 -14.93 21.89 -14.21
N ARG A 217 -14.54 20.93 -15.06
CA ARG A 217 -15.40 19.83 -15.49
C ARG A 217 -15.59 18.77 -14.41
N GLU A 218 -14.59 18.50 -13.58
CA GLU A 218 -14.70 17.51 -12.51
C GLU A 218 -15.65 17.90 -11.38
N VAL A 219 -15.81 19.20 -11.11
CA VAL A 219 -16.72 19.70 -10.07
C VAL A 219 -18.20 19.48 -10.42
N ASN A 220 -18.53 19.33 -11.71
CA ASN A 220 -19.92 19.22 -12.17
C ASN A 220 -20.37 17.80 -12.55
N GLN A 221 -19.53 16.75 -12.36
CA GLN A 221 -19.85 15.38 -12.76
C GLN A 221 -20.39 14.48 -11.65
N ASP A 222 -20.61 15.00 -10.43
CA ASP A 222 -21.12 14.18 -9.32
C ASP A 222 -22.64 13.90 -9.35
N GLU A 223 -23.38 14.36 -10.39
CA GLU A 223 -24.84 14.20 -10.42
C GLU A 223 -25.41 13.15 -11.39
N ASP A 224 -24.61 12.50 -12.24
CA ASP A 224 -25.13 11.51 -13.20
C ASP A 224 -24.52 10.11 -13.06
N PHE A 225 -24.83 9.43 -11.93
CA PHE A 225 -24.69 7.98 -11.84
C PHE A 225 -25.97 7.29 -12.36
N ILE A 226 -26.10 7.17 -13.67
CA ILE A 226 -27.13 6.32 -14.27
C ILE A 226 -26.63 4.88 -14.27
N ALA A 227 -27.34 4.02 -13.54
CA ALA A 227 -27.19 2.59 -13.60
C ALA A 227 -27.65 2.09 -14.98
N LEU A 228 -26.74 1.51 -15.78
CA LEU A 228 -27.09 0.75 -16.95
C LEU A 228 -26.87 -0.73 -16.66
N ASP A 229 -27.99 -1.43 -16.44
CA ASP A 229 -28.12 -2.87 -16.52
C ASP A 229 -28.14 -3.27 -18.01
N GLU A 230 -27.15 -4.09 -18.45
CA GLU A 230 -27.40 -5.14 -19.46
C GLU A 230 -26.23 -6.13 -19.53
N PRO A 231 -26.49 -7.43 -19.74
CA PRO A 231 -25.47 -8.47 -19.66
C PRO A 231 -24.76 -8.65 -21.00
N ALA A 232 -23.45 -8.41 -21.04
CA ALA A 232 -22.62 -8.70 -22.19
C ALA A 232 -22.16 -10.15 -22.22
N GLU A 233 -22.38 -10.78 -23.38
CA GLU A 233 -22.02 -12.14 -23.77
C GLU A 233 -20.52 -12.46 -23.53
N LYS A 234 -20.29 -13.68 -23.06
CA LYS A 234 -18.97 -14.28 -22.88
C LYS A 234 -18.34 -14.63 -24.24
N THR A 235 -17.46 -13.79 -24.71
CA THR A 235 -16.44 -14.17 -25.69
C THR A 235 -15.10 -14.27 -25.02
N SER A 236 -14.55 -15.47 -24.93
CA SER A 236 -13.21 -15.74 -24.41
C SER A 236 -12.16 -15.19 -25.40
N PRO A 237 -11.29 -14.25 -25.02
CA PRO A 237 -10.16 -13.90 -25.87
C PRO A 237 -9.03 -14.91 -25.67
N SER A 238 -8.52 -15.42 -26.80
CA SER A 238 -7.27 -16.16 -26.92
C SER A 238 -6.10 -15.41 -26.26
N PRO A 239 -5.14 -16.08 -25.59
CA PRO A 239 -4.02 -15.42 -24.98
C PRO A 239 -3.02 -14.93 -26.04
N ALA A 240 -3.21 -13.71 -26.52
CA ALA A 240 -2.17 -12.99 -27.24
C ALA A 240 -1.11 -12.57 -26.21
N ALA A 241 0.15 -12.91 -26.49
CA ALA A 241 1.30 -12.55 -25.66
C ALA A 241 1.29 -11.04 -25.40
N GLU A 242 1.13 -10.65 -24.14
CA GLU A 242 1.15 -9.24 -23.69
C GLU A 242 2.58 -8.72 -23.78
N THR A 243 2.93 -8.08 -24.88
CA THR A 243 4.18 -7.32 -25.00
C THR A 243 4.03 -5.98 -24.31
N ALA A 244 4.95 -5.67 -23.39
CA ALA A 244 5.03 -4.34 -22.79
C ALA A 244 5.54 -3.35 -23.85
N ASP A 245 4.88 -2.21 -23.99
CA ASP A 245 5.38 -1.13 -24.85
C ASP A 245 6.55 -0.44 -24.15
N ILE A 246 7.73 -0.53 -24.78
CA ILE A 246 8.96 0.11 -24.29
C ILE A 246 9.29 1.31 -25.18
N THR A 247 9.32 2.50 -24.61
CA THR A 247 9.73 3.72 -25.30
C THR A 247 11.11 4.13 -24.80
N ILE A 248 12.07 4.24 -25.74
CA ILE A 248 13.43 4.68 -25.45
C ILE A 248 13.56 6.13 -25.92
N THR A 249 13.99 7.01 -25.01
CA THR A 249 14.24 8.42 -25.30
C THR A 249 15.64 8.83 -24.86
N SER A 250 16.08 10.01 -25.25
CA SER A 250 17.36 10.59 -24.78
C SER A 250 17.39 10.83 -23.26
N SER A 251 16.22 10.96 -22.61
CA SER A 251 16.08 11.15 -21.17
C SER A 251 15.86 9.86 -20.38
N GLY A 252 15.75 8.70 -21.03
CA GLY A 252 15.59 7.40 -20.37
C GLY A 252 14.76 6.40 -21.15
N ILE A 253 14.61 5.23 -20.55
CA ILE A 253 13.76 4.16 -21.07
C ILE A 253 12.47 4.18 -20.25
N PHE A 254 11.35 4.49 -20.91
CA PHE A 254 10.04 4.48 -20.29
C PHE A 254 9.26 3.25 -20.76
N ARG A 255 8.60 2.61 -19.82
CA ARG A 255 7.85 1.38 -20.05
C ARG A 255 6.42 1.54 -19.60
N VAL A 256 5.51 1.05 -20.42
CA VAL A 256 4.09 0.92 -20.11
C VAL A 256 3.73 -0.56 -20.15
N ASP A 257 3.13 -1.03 -19.08
CA ASP A 257 2.61 -2.39 -18.95
C ASP A 257 1.10 -2.36 -19.05
N ARG A 258 0.53 -3.36 -19.75
CA ARG A 258 -0.92 -3.54 -19.83
C ARG A 258 -1.41 -4.34 -18.65
N TRP A 259 -2.46 -3.84 -17.98
CA TRP A 259 -3.14 -4.46 -16.86
C TRP A 259 -4.64 -4.51 -17.11
N GLN A 260 -5.36 -5.25 -16.29
CA GLN A 260 -6.82 -5.28 -16.29
C GLN A 260 -7.34 -4.77 -14.95
N ILE A 261 -8.36 -3.92 -15.00
CA ILE A 261 -9.07 -3.46 -13.81
C ILE A 261 -10.00 -4.60 -13.39
N LYS A 262 -9.89 -5.07 -12.16
CA LYS A 262 -10.75 -6.09 -11.56
C LYS A 262 -11.91 -5.47 -10.79
N ASP A 263 -11.60 -4.50 -9.97
CA ASP A 263 -12.57 -3.71 -9.21
C ASP A 263 -12.10 -2.26 -9.06
N ALA A 264 -13.05 -1.38 -8.84
CA ALA A 264 -12.82 0.04 -8.62
C ALA A 264 -13.61 0.53 -7.41
N ALA A 265 -13.07 1.55 -6.74
CA ALA A 265 -13.71 2.34 -5.70
C ALA A 265 -13.35 3.81 -5.93
N PRO A 266 -14.05 4.78 -5.34
CA PRO A 266 -13.78 6.21 -5.56
C PRO A 266 -12.32 6.64 -5.34
N LYS A 267 -11.59 5.91 -4.52
CA LYS A 267 -10.17 6.20 -4.21
C LYS A 267 -9.22 5.05 -4.49
N GLY A 268 -9.60 4.06 -5.28
CA GLY A 268 -8.71 2.94 -5.49
C GLY A 268 -9.12 1.98 -6.58
N LEU A 269 -8.13 1.34 -7.16
CA LEU A 269 -8.28 0.32 -8.19
C LEU A 269 -7.60 -0.97 -7.74
N GLN A 270 -8.21 -2.10 -8.11
CA GLN A 270 -7.52 -3.38 -8.11
C GLN A 270 -7.17 -3.75 -9.54
N LEU A 271 -5.90 -3.91 -9.80
CA LEU A 271 -5.36 -4.24 -11.11
C LEU A 271 -4.83 -5.67 -11.11
N VAL A 272 -5.04 -6.37 -12.20
CA VAL A 272 -4.61 -7.75 -12.41
C VAL A 272 -3.81 -7.85 -13.70
N ARG A 273 -2.73 -8.61 -13.64
CA ARG A 273 -1.93 -8.95 -14.82
C ARG A 273 -1.74 -10.46 -14.89
N HIS A 274 -1.96 -11.01 -16.06
CA HIS A 274 -1.70 -12.41 -16.38
C HIS A 274 -0.43 -12.51 -17.22
N GLY A 275 0.27 -13.63 -17.14
CA GLY A 275 1.48 -13.91 -17.90
C GLY A 275 2.77 -13.77 -17.10
N ASN A 276 3.84 -14.40 -17.57
CA ASN A 276 5.14 -14.47 -16.90
C ASN A 276 5.96 -13.18 -17.08
N ALA A 277 5.34 -12.03 -16.86
CA ALA A 277 6.00 -10.74 -17.03
C ALA A 277 6.59 -10.24 -15.71
N ARG A 278 7.89 -9.95 -15.74
CA ARG A 278 8.56 -9.27 -14.62
C ARG A 278 8.00 -7.85 -14.52
N THR A 279 7.46 -7.50 -13.37
CA THR A 279 7.10 -6.11 -13.06
C THR A 279 8.24 -5.43 -12.32
N TYR A 280 8.42 -4.14 -12.58
CA TYR A 280 9.35 -3.29 -11.82
C TYR A 280 8.61 -2.48 -10.75
N VAL A 281 7.28 -2.61 -10.67
CA VAL A 281 6.45 -1.90 -9.71
C VAL A 281 6.56 -2.57 -8.34
N ARG A 282 6.63 -1.77 -7.28
CA ARG A 282 6.73 -2.20 -5.89
C ARG A 282 5.67 -1.52 -5.03
N VAL A 283 5.39 -2.09 -3.88
CA VAL A 283 4.56 -1.43 -2.87
C VAL A 283 5.23 -0.11 -2.45
N GLY A 284 4.45 0.97 -2.45
CA GLY A 284 4.92 2.33 -2.19
C GLY A 284 5.27 3.14 -3.43
N ASP A 285 5.44 2.52 -4.59
CA ASP A 285 5.75 3.24 -5.82
C ASP A 285 4.59 4.12 -6.26
N VAL A 286 4.93 5.31 -6.76
CA VAL A 286 4.02 6.15 -7.54
C VAL A 286 3.93 5.58 -8.94
N ILE A 287 2.71 5.41 -9.43
CA ILE A 287 2.43 4.91 -10.78
C ILE A 287 1.47 5.83 -11.51
N GLY A 288 1.61 5.86 -12.83
CA GLY A 288 0.62 6.42 -13.73
C GLY A 288 -0.32 5.35 -14.22
N ILE A 289 -1.59 5.66 -14.31
CA ILE A 289 -2.63 4.78 -14.81
C ILE A 289 -3.43 5.51 -15.88
N GLN A 290 -3.57 4.90 -17.06
CA GLN A 290 -4.45 5.36 -18.12
C GLN A 290 -5.47 4.27 -18.41
N GLN A 291 -6.74 4.56 -18.24
CA GLN A 291 -7.83 3.68 -18.65
C GLN A 291 -8.04 3.84 -20.17
N MET A 292 -8.34 2.76 -20.87
CA MET A 292 -8.49 2.84 -22.34
C MET A 292 -9.64 3.75 -22.79
N GLU A 293 -10.63 3.96 -21.94
CA GLU A 293 -11.75 4.86 -22.21
C GLU A 293 -11.36 6.35 -22.11
N GLU A 294 -10.23 6.63 -21.44
CA GLU A 294 -9.73 7.99 -21.19
C GLU A 294 -8.40 8.23 -21.91
N VAL A 295 -8.41 8.13 -23.25
CA VAL A 295 -7.20 8.31 -24.06
C VAL A 295 -6.57 9.67 -23.84
N GLY A 296 -5.28 9.68 -23.46
CA GLY A 296 -4.50 10.89 -23.19
C GLY A 296 -4.54 11.38 -21.74
N ARG A 297 -5.43 10.86 -20.90
CA ARG A 297 -5.52 11.25 -19.48
C ARG A 297 -4.85 10.22 -18.58
N TRP A 298 -3.83 10.66 -17.84
CA TRP A 298 -3.09 9.83 -16.89
C TRP A 298 -3.46 10.21 -15.46
N SER A 299 -3.93 9.23 -14.71
CA SER A 299 -4.18 9.35 -13.27
C SER A 299 -2.93 8.97 -12.48
N ALA A 300 -2.69 9.65 -11.36
CA ALA A 300 -1.62 9.33 -10.44
C ALA A 300 -2.13 8.44 -9.30
N GLY A 301 -1.38 7.39 -8.98
CA GLY A 301 -1.71 6.51 -7.86
C GLY A 301 -0.48 6.01 -7.12
N VAL A 302 -0.69 5.42 -5.94
CA VAL A 302 0.33 4.74 -5.15
C VAL A 302 -0.05 3.29 -4.96
N VAL A 303 0.91 2.39 -5.20
CA VAL A 303 0.72 0.96 -4.96
C VAL A 303 0.67 0.69 -3.46
N ARG A 304 -0.45 0.19 -2.97
CA ARG A 304 -0.68 -0.09 -1.55
C ARG A 304 -0.46 -1.53 -1.15
N TRP A 305 -0.65 -2.45 -2.06
CA TRP A 305 -0.37 -3.87 -1.84
C TRP A 305 -0.14 -4.59 -3.17
N MET A 306 0.62 -5.67 -3.12
CA MET A 306 0.84 -6.56 -4.25
C MET A 306 0.82 -8.01 -3.78
N LYS A 307 0.26 -8.91 -4.58
CA LYS A 307 0.31 -10.35 -4.35
C LYS A 307 0.42 -11.11 -5.67
N SER A 308 1.11 -12.23 -5.63
CA SER A 308 1.22 -13.18 -6.74
C SER A 308 0.74 -14.54 -6.24
N PRO A 309 -0.57 -14.83 -6.37
CA PRO A 309 -1.11 -16.13 -5.94
C PRO A 309 -0.50 -17.30 -6.72
N HIS A 310 -0.13 -17.07 -7.99
CA HIS A 310 0.50 -18.02 -8.88
C HIS A 310 1.62 -17.32 -9.66
N ALA A 311 2.55 -18.09 -10.23
CA ALA A 311 3.71 -17.57 -10.94
C ALA A 311 3.38 -16.68 -12.15
N ASP A 312 2.21 -16.88 -12.74
CA ASP A 312 1.69 -16.16 -13.91
C ASP A 312 0.57 -15.16 -13.59
N HIS A 313 0.31 -14.92 -12.30
CA HIS A 313 -0.79 -14.05 -11.86
C HIS A 313 -0.28 -13.04 -10.85
N LEU A 314 -0.38 -11.75 -11.18
CA LEU A 314 0.00 -10.65 -10.33
C LEU A 314 -1.20 -9.74 -10.10
N GLU A 315 -1.51 -9.45 -8.85
CA GLU A 315 -2.54 -8.48 -8.45
C GLU A 315 -1.91 -7.34 -7.66
N MET A 316 -2.40 -6.13 -7.88
CA MET A 316 -2.04 -4.98 -7.06
C MET A 316 -3.25 -4.12 -6.73
N GLY A 317 -3.23 -3.53 -5.53
CA GLY A 317 -4.18 -2.50 -5.13
C GLY A 317 -3.50 -1.15 -5.15
N VAL A 318 -4.15 -0.21 -5.81
CA VAL A 318 -3.67 1.16 -5.99
C VAL A 318 -4.61 2.12 -5.28
N GLU A 319 -4.07 3.05 -4.51
CA GLU A 319 -4.78 4.22 -4.05
C GLU A 319 -4.58 5.34 -5.05
N LEU A 320 -5.68 5.87 -5.60
CA LEU A 320 -5.64 7.00 -6.51
C LEU A 320 -5.37 8.28 -5.72
N LEU A 321 -4.35 9.01 -6.12
CA LEU A 321 -4.00 10.33 -5.60
C LEU A 321 -4.78 11.43 -6.32
N ALA A 322 -4.95 11.28 -7.63
CA ALA A 322 -5.69 12.20 -8.46
C ALA A 322 -6.13 11.56 -9.78
N PHE A 323 -7.25 12.01 -10.29
CA PHE A 323 -7.70 11.76 -11.66
C PHE A 323 -7.14 12.87 -12.56
N GLY A 324 -6.14 12.55 -13.35
CA GLY A 324 -5.41 13.54 -14.13
C GLY A 324 -4.19 14.09 -13.38
N ALA A 325 -3.04 13.99 -14.02
CA ALA A 325 -1.77 14.53 -13.54
C ALA A 325 -1.20 15.45 -14.61
N ALA A 326 -1.01 16.71 -14.27
CA ALA A 326 -0.42 17.68 -15.19
C ALA A 326 1.10 17.67 -15.08
N PRO A 327 1.84 17.44 -16.17
CA PRO A 327 3.28 17.48 -16.17
C PRO A 327 3.77 18.94 -16.00
N VAL A 328 4.63 19.18 -15.02
CA VAL A 328 5.21 20.49 -14.72
C VAL A 328 6.71 20.40 -14.50
N ALA A 329 7.43 21.52 -14.58
CA ALA A 329 8.82 21.65 -14.20
C ALA A 329 8.93 22.39 -12.88
N VAL A 330 9.70 21.87 -11.93
CA VAL A 330 9.96 22.54 -10.65
C VAL A 330 11.45 22.76 -10.46
N ALA A 331 11.80 23.87 -9.84
CA ALA A 331 13.17 24.15 -9.44
C ALA A 331 13.21 24.78 -8.06
N PRO A 332 14.31 24.62 -7.29
CA PRO A 332 14.52 25.38 -6.05
C PRO A 332 14.47 26.89 -6.32
N VAL A 333 13.99 27.65 -5.34
CA VAL A 333 14.02 29.11 -5.40
C VAL A 333 15.46 29.59 -5.29
N ARG A 334 16.11 29.81 -6.44
CA ARG A 334 17.51 30.26 -6.60
C ARG A 334 17.59 31.28 -7.74
N PRO A 335 18.70 32.05 -7.85
CA PRO A 335 18.93 32.87 -9.05
C PRO A 335 18.75 32.06 -10.33
N ALA A 336 18.23 32.67 -11.36
CA ALA A 336 17.84 32.01 -12.62
C ALA A 336 18.98 31.18 -13.27
N SER A 337 20.23 31.65 -13.14
CA SER A 337 21.45 30.96 -13.65
C SER A 337 21.79 29.67 -12.90
N GLU A 338 21.23 29.45 -11.71
CA GLU A 338 21.53 28.30 -10.84
C GLU A 338 20.32 27.34 -10.69
N ARG A 339 19.25 27.55 -11.46
CA ARG A 339 18.04 26.74 -11.37
C ARG A 339 18.21 25.45 -12.17
N GLU A 340 18.19 24.36 -11.45
CA GLU A 340 18.10 23.03 -12.04
C GLU A 340 16.63 22.56 -11.97
N TYR A 341 15.98 22.54 -13.14
CA TYR A 341 14.60 22.10 -13.24
C TYR A 341 14.49 20.59 -13.24
N GLN A 342 13.50 20.08 -12.53
CA GLN A 342 13.18 18.66 -12.45
C GLN A 342 11.73 18.40 -12.89
N PRO A 343 11.44 17.24 -13.52
CA PRO A 343 10.08 16.86 -13.85
C PRO A 343 9.26 16.62 -12.60
N ALA A 344 8.10 17.22 -12.52
CA ALA A 344 7.14 17.04 -11.43
C ALA A 344 5.71 16.92 -11.98
N LEU A 345 4.77 16.62 -11.11
CA LEU A 345 3.37 16.48 -11.45
C LEU A 345 2.56 17.41 -10.56
N LEU A 346 1.74 18.22 -11.18
CA LEU A 346 0.71 18.95 -10.47
C LEU A 346 -0.55 18.08 -10.43
N LEU A 347 -1.03 17.82 -9.23
CA LEU A 347 -2.23 17.03 -9.01
C LEU A 347 -3.39 17.97 -8.64
N PRO A 348 -4.61 17.79 -9.21
CA PRO A 348 -5.77 18.57 -8.82
C PRO A 348 -6.09 18.36 -7.34
N ALA A 349 -6.58 19.37 -6.67
CA ALA A 349 -7.00 19.30 -5.28
C ALA A 349 -8.21 18.37 -5.16
N VAL A 350 -8.05 17.25 -4.45
CA VAL A 350 -9.19 16.37 -4.15
C VAL A 350 -9.87 16.90 -2.90
N GLU A 351 -11.08 17.46 -3.00
CA GLU A 351 -11.83 18.03 -1.88
C GLU A 351 -12.05 17.07 -0.70
N VAL A 352 -12.03 15.76 -0.96
CA VAL A 352 -12.19 14.70 0.06
C VAL A 352 -11.01 14.60 1.04
N LEU A 353 -9.90 15.30 0.80
CA LEU A 353 -8.74 15.33 1.71
C LEU A 353 -8.80 16.46 2.76
N ARG A 354 -9.80 17.35 2.69
CA ARG A 354 -10.07 18.27 3.80
C ARG A 354 -10.73 17.51 4.95
N ARG A 355 -9.93 16.88 5.78
CA ARG A 355 -10.35 16.59 7.16
C ARG A 355 -9.93 17.77 8.03
N PRO A 356 -10.83 18.23 8.93
CA PRO A 356 -10.50 19.23 9.93
C PRO A 356 -9.40 18.74 10.86
#